data_981d4f6cd2610e683028cc2283fe4213
#
_entry.id   981d4f6cd2610e683028cc2283fe4213
#
_cell.length_a   1.000
_cell.length_b   1.000
_cell.length_c   1.000
_cell.angle_alpha   90.00
_cell.angle_beta   90.00
_cell.angle_gamma   90.00
#
_symmetry.space_group_name_H-M   'P 1'
#
loop_
_entity.id
_entity.type
_entity.pdbx_description
1 polymer ?
#
loop_
_entity_poly.entity_id
_entity_poly.type
_entity_poly.pdbx_seq_one_letter_code
_entity_poly.pdbx_strand_id
1 'polypeptide(L)'
;MTPRSCRIDPEISATRAIADGVQIDLSAPHDLAYLEGHFPGTPIVPGVAQIDWAIRLAGRYLHLELEAGTSFQVKYRRLFLPERPVTLTLRSKNGYLRFEYADQGETLSSGSIRLAQPADA
;
A
#
# COMPACT_ATOMS: atom_id res chain seq x y z
N MET A 1 -10.07 27.94 -11.59
CA MET A 1 -9.30 26.82 -12.11
C MET A 1 -9.30 25.66 -11.11
N THR A 2 -9.65 24.52 -11.57
CA THR A 2 -9.54 23.35 -10.71
C THR A 2 -8.07 22.99 -10.60
N PRO A 3 -7.54 22.94 -9.39
CA PRO A 3 -6.16 22.49 -9.25
C PRO A 3 -6.00 21.09 -9.81
N ARG A 4 -4.83 20.78 -10.26
CA ARG A 4 -4.52 19.41 -10.64
C ARG A 4 -4.75 18.53 -9.44
N SER A 5 -5.11 17.30 -9.71
CA SER A 5 -5.32 16.37 -8.61
C SER A 5 -4.07 16.26 -7.77
N CYS A 6 -4.24 16.48 -6.47
CA CYS A 6 -3.17 16.28 -5.51
C CYS A 6 -3.43 15.03 -4.69
N ARG A 7 -4.32 14.16 -5.16
CA ARG A 7 -4.63 12.94 -4.44
C ARG A 7 -3.45 12.00 -4.56
N ILE A 8 -2.93 11.62 -3.42
CA ILE A 8 -1.84 10.65 -3.33
C ILE A 8 -2.26 9.43 -2.53
N ASP A 9 -3.49 9.43 -2.02
CA ASP A 9 -3.99 8.36 -1.16
C ASP A 9 -5.03 7.53 -1.88
N PRO A 10 -5.13 6.24 -1.55
CA PRO A 10 -6.23 5.42 -2.06
C PRO A 10 -7.52 5.81 -1.37
N GLU A 11 -8.64 5.42 -1.98
CA GLU A 11 -9.94 5.54 -1.33
C GLU A 11 -10.18 4.28 -0.51
N ILE A 12 -10.47 4.46 0.77
CA ILE A 12 -10.68 3.34 1.69
C ILE A 12 -12.18 3.16 1.90
N SER A 13 -12.67 1.95 1.66
CA SER A 13 -14.08 1.64 1.81
C SER A 13 -14.39 0.86 3.08
N ALA A 14 -13.46 0.07 3.57
CA ALA A 14 -13.67 -0.71 4.78
C ALA A 14 -12.34 -1.12 5.40
N THR A 15 -12.37 -1.34 6.70
CA THR A 15 -11.20 -1.88 7.41
C THR A 15 -11.70 -2.91 8.41
N ARG A 16 -10.85 -3.90 8.70
CA ARG A 16 -11.16 -4.90 9.71
C ARG A 16 -9.88 -5.42 10.35
N ALA A 17 -9.96 -5.64 11.64
CA ALA A 17 -8.81 -6.19 12.38
C ALA A 17 -8.67 -7.67 12.07
N ILE A 18 -7.45 -8.14 11.94
CA ILE A 18 -7.11 -9.54 11.77
C ILE A 18 -5.98 -9.89 12.74
N ALA A 19 -5.62 -11.16 12.80
CA ALA A 19 -4.50 -11.57 13.65
C ALA A 19 -3.23 -10.87 13.17
N ASP A 20 -2.56 -10.18 14.10
CA ASP A 20 -1.31 -9.46 13.87
C ASP A 20 -1.41 -8.33 12.86
N GLY A 21 -2.63 -7.84 12.54
CA GLY A 21 -2.70 -6.80 11.55
C GLY A 21 -4.08 -6.27 11.24
N VAL A 22 -4.23 -5.81 10.00
CA VAL A 22 -5.46 -5.19 9.53
C VAL A 22 -5.62 -5.51 8.04
N GLN A 23 -6.87 -5.65 7.62
CA GLN A 23 -7.20 -5.71 6.19
C GLN A 23 -7.97 -4.44 5.83
N ILE A 24 -7.63 -3.87 4.71
CA ILE A 24 -8.18 -2.60 4.25
C ILE A 24 -8.68 -2.80 2.84
N ASP A 25 -9.98 -2.57 2.64
CA ASP A 25 -10.54 -2.56 1.29
C ASP A 25 -10.37 -1.16 0.73
N LEU A 26 -9.73 -1.08 -0.41
CA LEU A 26 -9.40 0.21 -1.00
C LEU A 26 -9.46 0.14 -2.52
N SER A 27 -9.39 1.30 -3.14
CA SER A 27 -9.23 1.41 -4.58
C SER A 27 -8.40 2.64 -4.87
N ALA A 28 -7.70 2.61 -5.99
CA ALA A 28 -6.94 3.76 -6.45
C ALA A 28 -7.86 4.65 -7.28
N PRO A 29 -8.07 5.92 -6.87
CA PRO A 29 -8.88 6.81 -7.70
C PRO A 29 -8.17 7.10 -9.02
N HIS A 30 -8.96 7.36 -10.06
CA HIS A 30 -8.41 7.62 -11.39
C HIS A 30 -7.62 8.92 -11.47
N ASP A 31 -7.82 9.82 -10.52
CA ASP A 31 -7.16 11.12 -10.50
C ASP A 31 -5.96 11.18 -9.56
N LEU A 32 -5.36 10.02 -9.26
CA LEU A 32 -4.16 9.98 -8.46
C LEU A 32 -3.00 10.69 -9.15
N ALA A 33 -2.23 11.44 -8.37
CA ALA A 33 -1.04 12.09 -8.89
C ALA A 33 -0.03 11.10 -9.45
N TYR A 34 0.04 9.91 -8.86
CA TYR A 34 0.96 8.86 -9.31
C TYR A 34 0.67 8.35 -10.72
N LEU A 35 -0.52 8.58 -11.24
CA LEU A 35 -0.89 8.11 -12.58
C LEU A 35 -0.47 9.07 -13.67
N GLU A 36 -0.18 10.32 -13.32
CA GLU A 36 0.20 11.31 -14.31
C GLU A 36 1.55 10.98 -14.94
N GLY A 37 1.58 11.01 -16.26
CA GLY A 37 2.82 10.78 -17.00
C GLY A 37 3.26 9.33 -17.06
N HIS A 38 2.53 8.43 -16.43
CA HIS A 38 2.83 7.00 -16.48
C HIS A 38 1.96 6.32 -17.53
N PHE A 39 2.61 5.64 -18.46
CA PHE A 39 1.94 4.78 -19.44
C PHE A 39 0.68 5.43 -20.04
N PRO A 40 0.84 6.45 -20.88
CA PRO A 40 -0.32 7.11 -21.50
C PRO A 40 -1.26 6.08 -22.11
N GLY A 41 -2.54 6.20 -21.80
CA GLY A 41 -3.55 5.26 -22.29
C GLY A 41 -3.71 3.99 -21.46
N THR A 42 -2.80 3.73 -20.53
CA THR A 42 -2.89 2.54 -19.67
C THR A 42 -2.47 2.92 -18.25
N PRO A 43 -3.34 3.57 -17.49
CA PRO A 43 -2.99 3.97 -16.13
C PRO A 43 -2.79 2.74 -15.24
N ILE A 44 -1.68 2.73 -14.53
CA ILE A 44 -1.31 1.66 -13.62
C ILE A 44 -0.81 2.32 -12.34
N VAL A 45 -1.21 1.79 -11.18
CA VAL A 45 -0.67 2.26 -9.91
C VAL A 45 0.78 1.79 -9.81
N PRO A 46 1.74 2.70 -9.78
CA PRO A 46 3.15 2.29 -9.77
C PRO A 46 3.54 1.61 -8.47
N GLY A 47 4.57 0.77 -8.56
CA GLY A 47 5.03 0.02 -7.39
C GLY A 47 5.43 0.90 -6.23
N VAL A 48 6.04 2.06 -6.50
CA VAL A 48 6.46 2.98 -5.44
C VAL A 48 5.24 3.49 -4.66
N ALA A 49 4.11 3.70 -5.33
CA ALA A 49 2.89 4.13 -4.64
C ALA A 49 2.33 3.01 -3.76
N GLN A 50 2.40 1.78 -4.22
CA GLN A 50 1.94 0.63 -3.44
C GLN A 50 2.74 0.48 -2.15
N ILE A 51 4.04 0.65 -2.23
CA ILE A 51 4.91 0.59 -1.04
C ILE A 51 4.61 1.77 -0.11
N ASP A 52 4.48 2.95 -0.65
CA ASP A 52 4.20 4.15 0.15
C ASP A 52 2.87 4.02 0.90
N TRP A 53 1.84 3.53 0.23
CA TRP A 53 0.54 3.32 0.88
C TRP A 53 0.64 2.28 1.99
N ALA A 54 1.36 1.18 1.75
CA ALA A 54 1.51 0.16 2.79
C ALA A 54 2.18 0.75 4.02
N ILE A 55 3.22 1.55 3.85
CA ILE A 55 3.93 2.18 4.95
C ILE A 55 3.02 3.16 5.70
N ARG A 56 2.36 4.04 4.97
CA ARG A 56 1.55 5.08 5.60
C ARG A 56 0.32 4.49 6.29
N LEU A 57 -0.31 3.50 5.69
CA LEU A 57 -1.47 2.86 6.30
C LEU A 57 -1.07 2.00 7.50
N ALA A 58 0.11 1.38 7.47
CA ALA A 58 0.61 0.67 8.65
C ALA A 58 0.84 1.65 9.81
N GLY A 59 1.38 2.82 9.53
CA GLY A 59 1.53 3.85 10.55
C GLY A 59 0.20 4.29 11.13
N ARG A 60 -0.80 4.43 10.27
CA ARG A 60 -2.12 4.92 10.67
C ARG A 60 -2.93 3.86 11.45
N TYR A 61 -2.94 2.62 10.98
CA TYR A 61 -3.81 1.59 11.56
C TYR A 61 -3.11 0.66 12.54
N LEU A 62 -1.80 0.49 12.41
CA LEU A 62 -1.04 -0.40 13.29
C LEU A 62 -0.06 0.36 14.17
N HIS A 63 0.05 1.68 13.99
CA HIS A 63 0.94 2.53 14.76
C HIS A 63 2.40 2.07 14.67
N LEU A 64 2.81 1.63 13.49
CA LEU A 64 4.17 1.16 13.26
C LEU A 64 5.03 2.27 12.71
N GLU A 65 6.30 2.28 13.12
CA GLU A 65 7.29 3.21 12.60
C GLU A 65 8.30 2.45 11.77
N LEU A 66 8.64 3.00 10.62
CA LEU A 66 9.64 2.43 9.73
C LEU A 66 10.82 3.39 9.65
N GLU A 67 12.02 2.84 9.76
CA GLU A 67 13.23 3.64 9.65
C GLU A 67 13.47 4.03 8.19
N ALA A 68 13.98 5.25 8.00
CA ALA A 68 14.43 5.68 6.69
C ALA A 68 15.59 4.79 6.23
N GLY A 69 15.57 4.40 4.97
CA GLY A 69 16.61 3.55 4.43
C GLY A 69 16.48 2.08 4.79
N THR A 70 15.35 1.70 5.39
CA THR A 70 15.11 0.31 5.75
C THR A 70 15.01 -0.58 4.52
N SER A 71 15.58 -1.79 4.63
CA SER A 71 15.49 -2.77 3.55
C SER A 71 14.08 -3.28 3.39
N PHE A 72 13.72 -3.52 2.16
CA PHE A 72 12.44 -4.15 1.88
C PHE A 72 12.59 -5.07 0.67
N GLN A 73 11.66 -6.01 0.55
CA GLN A 73 11.56 -6.90 -0.59
C GLN A 73 10.13 -6.85 -1.10
N VAL A 74 9.97 -6.71 -2.40
CA VAL A 74 8.65 -6.60 -3.01
C VAL A 74 8.61 -7.46 -4.25
N LYS A 75 7.50 -8.15 -4.44
CA LYS A 75 7.23 -8.92 -5.65
C LYS A 75 5.98 -8.36 -6.29
N TYR A 76 6.07 -8.02 -7.56
CA TYR A 76 4.95 -7.56 -8.35
C TYR A 76 4.53 -8.69 -9.27
N ARG A 77 3.27 -9.12 -9.15
CA ARG A 77 2.77 -10.26 -9.91
C ARG A 77 1.75 -9.86 -10.97
N ARG A 78 0.92 -8.86 -10.67
CA ARG A 78 -0.11 -8.40 -11.58
C ARG A 78 -0.21 -6.89 -11.49
N LEU A 79 -0.77 -6.27 -12.52
CA LEU A 79 -0.95 -4.83 -12.55
C LEU A 79 -2.01 -4.40 -11.54
N PHE A 80 -1.75 -3.29 -10.86
CA PHE A 80 -2.69 -2.66 -9.96
C PHE A 80 -3.37 -1.55 -10.76
N LEU A 81 -4.61 -1.77 -11.15
CA LEU A 81 -5.35 -0.83 -11.98
C LEU A 81 -6.21 0.09 -11.12
N PRO A 82 -6.41 1.36 -11.55
CA PRO A 82 -7.27 2.26 -10.79
C PRO A 82 -8.72 1.81 -10.82
N GLU A 83 -9.45 2.24 -9.79
CA GLU A 83 -10.90 2.05 -9.65
C GLU A 83 -11.37 0.61 -9.49
N ARG A 84 -10.45 -0.31 -9.28
CA ARG A 84 -10.82 -1.69 -8.95
C ARG A 84 -10.73 -1.90 -7.45
N PRO A 85 -11.69 -2.61 -6.85
CA PRO A 85 -11.60 -2.94 -5.43
C PRO A 85 -10.42 -3.87 -5.17
N VAL A 86 -9.59 -3.48 -4.21
CA VAL A 86 -8.40 -4.25 -3.85
C VAL A 86 -8.36 -4.35 -2.33
N THR A 87 -7.92 -5.48 -1.83
CA THR A 87 -7.72 -5.66 -0.39
C THR A 87 -6.24 -5.61 -0.08
N LEU A 88 -5.88 -4.69 0.80
CA LEU A 88 -4.53 -4.60 1.34
C LEU A 88 -4.51 -5.28 2.69
N THR A 89 -3.69 -6.32 2.85
CA THR A 89 -3.48 -6.98 4.12
C THR A 89 -2.15 -6.53 4.68
N LEU A 90 -2.17 -6.01 5.91
CA LEU A 90 -0.98 -5.57 6.61
C LEU A 90 -0.82 -6.41 7.87
N ARG A 91 0.33 -7.03 8.04
CA ARG A 91 0.65 -7.80 9.24
C ARG A 91 2.01 -7.41 9.78
N SER A 92 2.10 -7.30 11.10
CA SER A 92 3.35 -7.03 11.78
C SER A 92 3.76 -8.28 12.51
N LYS A 93 4.92 -8.85 12.17
CA LYS A 93 5.39 -10.07 12.80
C LYS A 93 6.89 -10.17 12.69
N ASN A 94 7.54 -10.57 13.79
CA ASN A 94 8.98 -10.82 13.83
C ASN A 94 9.83 -9.65 13.35
N GLY A 95 9.40 -8.42 13.64
CA GLY A 95 10.17 -7.24 13.28
C GLY A 95 9.99 -6.79 11.84
N TYR A 96 9.00 -7.35 11.14
CA TYR A 96 8.72 -6.98 9.76
C TYR A 96 7.26 -6.60 9.59
N LEU A 97 7.02 -5.64 8.71
CA LEU A 97 5.70 -5.37 8.17
C LEU A 97 5.57 -6.17 6.88
N ARG A 98 4.57 -7.02 6.82
CA ARG A 98 4.23 -7.75 5.60
C ARG A 98 2.98 -7.15 4.99
N PHE A 99 3.02 -6.96 3.68
CA PHE A 99 1.86 -6.42 2.98
C PHE A 99 1.53 -7.27 1.77
N GLU A 100 0.26 -7.29 1.42
CA GLU A 100 -0.22 -7.97 0.22
C GLU A 100 -1.41 -7.21 -0.33
N TYR A 101 -1.35 -6.86 -1.60
CA TYR A 101 -2.49 -6.34 -2.34
C TYR A 101 -3.09 -7.47 -3.15
N ALA A 102 -4.40 -7.64 -3.05
CA ALA A 102 -5.10 -8.70 -3.77
C ALA A 102 -6.39 -8.18 -4.40
N ASP A 103 -6.67 -8.63 -5.61
CA ASP A 103 -7.90 -8.33 -6.35
C ASP A 103 -8.63 -9.65 -6.55
N GLN A 104 -9.80 -9.79 -5.91
CA GLN A 104 -10.62 -11.00 -5.99
C GLN A 104 -9.83 -12.28 -5.71
N GLY A 105 -9.01 -12.22 -4.66
CA GLY A 105 -8.22 -13.37 -4.25
C GLY A 105 -6.91 -13.57 -5.00
N GLU A 106 -6.65 -12.77 -6.04
CA GLU A 106 -5.39 -12.86 -6.77
C GLU A 106 -4.42 -11.82 -6.27
N THR A 107 -3.23 -12.25 -5.91
CA THR A 107 -2.20 -11.35 -5.41
C THR A 107 -1.67 -10.46 -6.54
N LEU A 108 -1.74 -9.15 -6.32
CA LEU A 108 -1.17 -8.16 -7.24
C LEU A 108 0.30 -7.92 -6.90
N SER A 109 0.58 -7.71 -5.64
CA SER A 109 1.93 -7.52 -5.14
C SER A 109 1.98 -7.92 -3.68
N SER A 110 3.18 -8.23 -3.22
CA SER A 110 3.39 -8.55 -1.81
C SER A 110 4.82 -8.18 -1.44
N GLY A 111 5.05 -7.95 -0.17
CA GLY A 111 6.38 -7.62 0.26
C GLY A 111 6.53 -7.62 1.77
N SER A 112 7.75 -7.38 2.19
CA SER A 112 8.08 -7.22 3.60
C SER A 112 9.03 -6.04 3.76
N ILE A 113 8.83 -5.30 4.83
CA ILE A 113 9.62 -4.12 5.15
C ILE A 113 10.07 -4.26 6.59
N ARG A 114 11.35 -4.02 6.82
CA ARG A 114 11.89 -4.12 8.17
C ARG A 114 11.38 -2.98 9.03
N LEU A 115 10.91 -3.31 10.22
CA LEU A 115 10.40 -2.30 11.15
C LEU A 115 11.55 -1.70 11.97
N ALA A 116 11.35 -0.44 12.39
CA ALA A 116 12.26 0.20 13.30
C ALA A 116 12.24 -0.56 14.63
N GLN A 117 13.41 -0.73 15.22
CA GLN A 117 13.50 -1.38 16.52
C GLN A 117 13.30 -0.36 17.63
N PRO A 118 12.51 -0.70 18.65
CA PRO A 118 12.45 0.17 19.83
C PRO A 118 13.84 0.36 20.43
N ALA A 119 14.06 1.53 20.98
CA ALA A 119 15.38 1.86 21.52
C ALA A 119 15.82 0.93 22.65
N ASP A 120 14.88 0.35 23.36
CA ASP A 120 15.13 -0.53 24.49
C ASP A 120 14.96 -2.01 24.15
N ALA A 121 14.84 -2.31 22.90
CA ALA A 121 14.64 -3.69 22.48
C ALA A 121 15.94 -4.47 22.54
#